data_3fee46b548cabace24c130b17308dfd5
#
_entry.id   3fee46b548cabace24c130b17308dfd5
#
_cell.length_a   1.000
_cell.length_b   1.000
_cell.length_c   1.000
_cell.angle_alpha   90.00
_cell.angle_beta   90.00
_cell.angle_gamma   90.00
#
_symmetry.space_group_name_H-M   'P 1'
#
loop_
_entity.id
_entity.type
_entity.pdbx_description
1 polymer ?
#
loop_
_entity_poly.entity_id
_entity_poly.type
_entity_poly.pdbx_seq_one_letter_code
_entity_poly.pdbx_strand_id
1 'polypeptide(L)'
;MTFAIGRRATLGLLAATAAPGLARAQTLQRNARIVIGFPPGGSSDVIARLYAERLRGVFAPTIVVDGRVGAAGRIAVEHVKAAEADGTTILQTPASMLVLQPHVFPREVRYDALTDLIPVSTVCTYPFAFAVPREHPAQSLPAWIEWARAQGRELPWASPAAGSSPHFMGIVLAKKAGLNLTHIPFRGAAPAVQDLIAGRLTCFIGVLGDVSAHHGQGLRLLAVSSAARNPRFPDVPTFAELGHPDLNKDEWFGALLPAGTPAPIVTALHGAIRAAAATPEMIAAMERLEYAATTSESPAAFAERIRRERDDWARIVRESGFRPEN
;
A
#
# COMPACT_ATOMS: atom_id res chain seq x y z
N MET A 1 39.23 -10.62 84.30
CA MET A 1 39.31 -11.21 82.97
C MET A 1 38.01 -10.87 82.23
N THR A 2 38.08 -9.85 81.44
CA THR A 2 36.87 -9.30 80.75
C THR A 2 37.13 -9.34 79.26
N PHE A 3 36.37 -10.21 78.55
CA PHE A 3 36.43 -10.33 77.11
C PHE A 3 35.48 -9.30 76.42
N ALA A 4 36.05 -8.40 75.63
CA ALA A 4 35.29 -7.47 74.81
C ALA A 4 34.98 -8.13 73.44
N ILE A 5 33.74 -8.20 73.13
CA ILE A 5 33.21 -8.69 71.83
C ILE A 5 33.00 -7.46 70.93
N GLY A 6 33.85 -7.35 69.86
CA GLY A 6 33.72 -6.33 68.83
C GLY A 6 32.56 -6.63 67.87
N ARG A 7 31.64 -5.69 67.74
CA ARG A 7 30.57 -5.70 66.75
C ARG A 7 31.14 -5.25 65.38
N ARG A 8 31.39 -6.17 64.48
CA ARG A 8 31.56 -5.85 63.06
C ARG A 8 30.20 -5.91 62.37
N ALA A 9 29.69 -4.73 62.07
CA ALA A 9 28.51 -4.57 61.24
C ALA A 9 28.86 -4.92 59.78
N THR A 10 28.35 -6.03 59.25
CA THR A 10 28.36 -6.37 57.83
C THR A 10 27.21 -5.63 57.14
N LEU A 11 27.54 -4.51 56.46
CA LEU A 11 26.64 -3.87 55.51
C LEU A 11 26.59 -4.74 54.27
N GLY A 12 25.53 -5.55 54.17
CA GLY A 12 25.16 -6.26 52.92
C GLY A 12 24.61 -5.25 51.91
N LEU A 13 25.40 -4.92 50.90
CA LEU A 13 25.00 -4.13 49.76
C LEU A 13 24.07 -4.98 48.88
N LEU A 14 22.74 -4.82 49.02
CA LEU A 14 21.76 -5.35 48.05
C LEU A 14 21.89 -4.53 46.76
N ALA A 15 22.71 -5.00 45.84
CA ALA A 15 22.66 -4.55 44.45
C ALA A 15 21.38 -5.09 43.83
N ALA A 16 20.32 -4.28 43.84
CA ALA A 16 19.14 -4.50 43.04
C ALA A 16 19.54 -4.39 41.55
N THR A 17 19.78 -5.51 40.90
CA THR A 17 19.89 -5.60 39.47
C THR A 17 18.54 -5.25 38.88
N ALA A 18 18.34 -3.98 38.51
CA ALA A 18 17.26 -3.56 37.65
C ALA A 18 17.50 -4.25 36.29
N ALA A 19 16.96 -5.45 36.09
CA ALA A 19 16.80 -6.02 34.78
C ALA A 19 16.00 -5.01 33.96
N PRO A 20 16.47 -4.58 32.75
CA PRO A 20 15.65 -3.79 31.87
C PRO A 20 14.41 -4.65 31.58
N GLY A 21 13.28 -4.27 32.16
CA GLY A 21 12.01 -4.87 31.82
C GLY A 21 11.85 -4.71 30.31
N LEU A 22 11.91 -5.81 29.58
CA LEU A 22 11.42 -5.88 28.21
C LEU A 22 10.01 -5.27 28.27
N ALA A 23 9.88 -4.04 27.79
CA ALA A 23 8.59 -3.39 27.65
C ALA A 23 7.77 -4.30 26.75
N ARG A 24 6.94 -5.13 27.37
CA ARG A 24 6.04 -6.03 26.67
C ARG A 24 5.13 -5.12 25.89
N ALA A 25 5.20 -5.18 24.57
CA ALA A 25 4.33 -4.42 23.69
C ALA A 25 2.89 -4.57 24.22
N GLN A 26 2.20 -3.45 24.41
CA GLN A 26 0.85 -3.47 24.99
C GLN A 26 -0.07 -4.21 24.03
N THR A 27 -0.46 -5.42 24.39
CA THR A 27 -1.38 -6.25 23.63
C THR A 27 -2.79 -5.86 23.97
N LEU A 28 -3.64 -5.65 22.97
CA LEU A 28 -5.08 -5.45 23.19
C LEU A 28 -5.69 -6.73 23.79
N GLN A 29 -6.64 -6.56 24.74
CA GLN A 29 -7.42 -7.66 25.29
C GLN A 29 -8.65 -8.01 24.43
N ARG A 30 -8.98 -7.16 23.46
CA ARG A 30 -10.10 -7.31 22.52
C ARG A 30 -9.58 -7.71 21.13
N ASN A 31 -10.43 -8.41 20.37
CA ASN A 31 -10.14 -8.71 18.98
C ASN A 31 -10.07 -7.42 18.16
N ALA A 32 -9.21 -7.41 17.15
CA ALA A 32 -9.04 -6.29 16.24
C ALA A 32 -9.47 -6.69 14.82
N ARG A 33 -9.60 -5.69 13.96
CA ARG A 33 -9.85 -5.86 12.53
C ARG A 33 -8.93 -4.97 11.70
N ILE A 34 -8.51 -5.47 10.56
CA ILE A 34 -7.88 -4.67 9.51
C ILE A 34 -8.94 -4.39 8.46
N VAL A 35 -9.32 -3.12 8.33
CA VAL A 35 -10.30 -2.63 7.36
C VAL A 35 -9.59 -2.30 6.06
N ILE A 36 -10.11 -2.84 4.96
CA ILE A 36 -9.60 -2.59 3.60
C ILE A 36 -10.72 -2.11 2.67
N GLY A 37 -10.37 -1.29 1.67
CA GLY A 37 -11.34 -0.68 0.74
C GLY A 37 -11.58 -1.46 -0.56
N PHE A 38 -10.98 -2.63 -0.71
CA PHE A 38 -10.98 -3.39 -1.96
C PHE A 38 -11.46 -4.83 -1.75
N PRO A 39 -11.98 -5.50 -2.82
CA PRO A 39 -12.53 -6.84 -2.70
C PRO A 39 -11.46 -7.89 -2.37
N PRO A 40 -11.87 -9.06 -1.86
CA PRO A 40 -10.98 -10.18 -1.61
C PRO A 40 -10.20 -10.63 -2.85
N GLY A 41 -9.00 -11.16 -2.64
CA GLY A 41 -8.13 -11.74 -3.67
C GLY A 41 -7.21 -10.75 -4.39
N GLY A 42 -7.38 -9.44 -4.22
CA GLY A 42 -6.43 -8.44 -4.72
C GLY A 42 -5.33 -8.12 -3.69
N SER A 43 -4.37 -7.31 -4.11
CA SER A 43 -3.20 -6.87 -3.32
C SER A 43 -3.54 -6.45 -1.89
N SER A 44 -4.57 -5.62 -1.72
CA SER A 44 -4.97 -5.10 -0.40
C SER A 44 -5.39 -6.22 0.56
N ASP A 45 -6.16 -7.21 0.08
CA ASP A 45 -6.64 -8.34 0.90
C ASP A 45 -5.49 -9.28 1.27
N VAL A 46 -4.64 -9.61 0.30
CA VAL A 46 -3.51 -10.52 0.52
C VAL A 46 -2.55 -9.97 1.57
N ILE A 47 -2.17 -8.69 1.46
CA ILE A 47 -1.28 -8.03 2.42
C ILE A 47 -1.93 -7.92 3.79
N ALA A 48 -3.22 -7.56 3.87
CA ALA A 48 -3.95 -7.49 5.13
C ALA A 48 -3.97 -8.84 5.85
N ARG A 49 -4.19 -9.95 5.13
CA ARG A 49 -4.17 -11.31 5.71
C ARG A 49 -2.80 -11.71 6.22
N LEU A 50 -1.73 -11.41 5.48
CA LEU A 50 -0.35 -11.66 5.92
C LEU A 50 -0.04 -10.95 7.24
N TYR A 51 -0.46 -9.69 7.40
CA TYR A 51 -0.29 -8.97 8.66
C TYR A 51 -1.25 -9.46 9.75
N ALA A 52 -2.52 -9.73 9.44
CA ALA A 52 -3.49 -10.23 10.41
C ALA A 52 -3.01 -11.51 11.09
N GLU A 53 -2.42 -12.44 10.33
CA GLU A 53 -1.85 -13.68 10.86
C GLU A 53 -0.69 -13.41 11.83
N ARG A 54 0.26 -12.54 11.45
CA ARG A 54 1.46 -12.27 12.23
C ARG A 54 1.24 -11.37 13.44
N LEU A 55 0.23 -10.52 13.39
CA LEU A 55 -0.13 -9.66 14.51
C LEU A 55 -1.05 -10.36 15.52
N ARG A 56 -1.64 -11.51 15.16
CA ARG A 56 -2.47 -12.32 16.04
C ARG A 56 -1.65 -12.83 17.23
N GLY A 57 -2.19 -12.63 18.45
CA GLY A 57 -1.50 -12.98 19.71
C GLY A 57 -0.34 -12.06 20.08
N VAL A 58 0.06 -11.15 19.17
CA VAL A 58 1.10 -10.14 19.40
C VAL A 58 0.48 -8.79 19.73
N PHE A 59 -0.37 -8.27 18.85
CA PHE A 59 -1.06 -6.98 19.03
C PHE A 59 -2.48 -7.16 19.59
N ALA A 60 -3.23 -8.13 19.10
CA ALA A 60 -4.57 -8.48 19.58
C ALA A 60 -4.76 -10.01 19.58
N PRO A 61 -5.69 -10.58 20.40
CA PRO A 61 -5.93 -12.02 20.46
C PRO A 61 -6.28 -12.62 19.10
N THR A 62 -7.14 -11.93 18.35
CA THR A 62 -7.53 -12.28 16.97
C THR A 62 -7.59 -11.02 16.14
N ILE A 63 -7.19 -11.12 14.87
CA ILE A 63 -7.31 -10.04 13.89
C ILE A 63 -7.98 -10.59 12.64
N VAL A 64 -9.09 -9.96 12.26
CA VAL A 64 -9.84 -10.31 11.04
C VAL A 64 -9.67 -9.23 9.98
N VAL A 65 -9.76 -9.62 8.71
CA VAL A 65 -9.80 -8.66 7.60
C VAL A 65 -11.25 -8.35 7.27
N ASP A 66 -11.61 -7.05 7.30
CA ASP A 66 -12.95 -6.53 7.03
C ASP A 66 -12.94 -5.69 5.75
N GLY A 67 -13.52 -6.20 4.68
CA GLY A 67 -13.60 -5.55 3.38
C GLY A 67 -14.77 -4.56 3.29
N ARG A 68 -14.51 -3.26 3.26
CA ARG A 68 -15.49 -2.18 3.07
C ARG A 68 -15.38 -1.60 1.66
N VAL A 69 -15.82 -2.39 0.68
CA VAL A 69 -15.63 -2.07 -0.74
C VAL A 69 -16.56 -0.97 -1.20
N GLY A 70 -16.06 0.00 -1.94
CA GLY A 70 -16.84 1.03 -2.62
C GLY A 70 -16.16 2.40 -2.67
N ALA A 71 -16.70 3.28 -3.52
CA ALA A 71 -16.18 4.62 -3.77
C ALA A 71 -14.65 4.66 -3.95
N ALA A 72 -14.11 3.72 -4.73
CA ALA A 72 -12.67 3.55 -4.97
C ALA A 72 -11.83 3.44 -3.67
N GLY A 73 -12.38 2.82 -2.61
CA GLY A 73 -11.71 2.62 -1.32
C GLY A 73 -12.05 3.66 -0.23
N ARG A 74 -12.71 4.77 -0.57
CA ARG A 74 -13.05 5.84 0.38
C ARG A 74 -13.96 5.38 1.52
N ILE A 75 -14.91 4.46 1.25
CA ILE A 75 -15.82 3.92 2.30
C ILE A 75 -15.04 3.31 3.45
N ALA A 76 -13.94 2.62 3.18
CA ALA A 76 -13.09 2.03 4.22
C ALA A 76 -12.41 3.11 5.08
N VAL A 77 -11.90 4.16 4.46
CA VAL A 77 -11.26 5.29 5.16
C VAL A 77 -12.28 6.01 6.06
N GLU A 78 -13.45 6.33 5.53
CA GLU A 78 -14.53 6.99 6.28
C GLU A 78 -15.05 6.12 7.44
N HIS A 79 -15.13 4.80 7.23
CA HIS A 79 -15.51 3.86 8.28
C HIS A 79 -14.50 3.87 9.44
N VAL A 80 -13.20 3.85 9.14
CA VAL A 80 -12.17 3.86 10.19
C VAL A 80 -12.09 5.24 10.86
N LYS A 81 -12.22 6.34 10.11
CA LYS A 81 -12.34 7.69 10.69
C LYS A 81 -13.42 7.77 11.76
N ALA A 82 -14.57 7.11 11.57
CA ALA A 82 -15.70 7.11 12.47
C ALA A 82 -15.65 6.02 13.55
N ALA A 83 -14.61 5.16 13.56
CA ALA A 83 -14.50 4.07 14.50
C ALA A 83 -14.00 4.54 15.89
N GLU A 84 -14.22 3.71 16.91
CA GLU A 84 -13.67 3.96 18.25
C GLU A 84 -12.13 4.02 18.22
N ALA A 85 -11.56 4.99 18.93
CA ALA A 85 -10.12 5.23 18.98
C ALA A 85 -9.44 4.33 20.04
N ASP A 86 -9.78 3.04 20.08
CA ASP A 86 -9.32 2.05 21.07
C ASP A 86 -8.27 1.07 20.52
N GLY A 87 -7.87 1.24 19.25
CA GLY A 87 -6.89 0.40 18.56
C GLY A 87 -7.45 -0.87 17.93
N THR A 88 -8.73 -1.19 18.12
CA THR A 88 -9.34 -2.41 17.58
C THR A 88 -9.67 -2.34 16.09
N THR A 89 -9.70 -1.14 15.52
CA THR A 89 -9.98 -0.92 14.09
C THR A 89 -8.79 -0.26 13.40
N ILE A 90 -8.12 -1.01 12.54
CA ILE A 90 -6.92 -0.60 11.80
C ILE A 90 -7.32 -0.40 10.35
N LEU A 91 -7.02 0.75 9.75
CA LEU A 91 -7.11 0.96 8.32
C LEU A 91 -5.85 0.41 7.65
N GLN A 92 -5.99 -0.42 6.61
CA GLN A 92 -4.94 -0.65 5.64
C GLN A 92 -5.39 -0.15 4.28
N THR A 93 -4.63 0.80 3.71
CA THR A 93 -5.02 1.46 2.46
C THR A 93 -3.79 1.79 1.61
N PRO A 94 -3.92 1.82 0.27
CA PRO A 94 -2.86 2.33 -0.60
C PRO A 94 -2.71 3.85 -0.44
N ALA A 95 -1.50 4.35 -0.71
CA ALA A 95 -1.14 5.75 -0.60
C ALA A 95 -2.12 6.68 -1.33
N SER A 96 -2.53 6.30 -2.52
CA SER A 96 -3.39 7.13 -3.37
C SER A 96 -4.69 7.56 -2.70
N MET A 97 -5.24 6.77 -1.78
CA MET A 97 -6.44 7.15 -1.02
C MET A 97 -6.18 8.36 -0.11
N LEU A 98 -4.95 8.50 0.38
CA LEU A 98 -4.57 9.50 1.37
C LEU A 98 -3.93 10.75 0.76
N VAL A 99 -3.17 10.55 -0.34
CA VAL A 99 -2.32 11.60 -0.91
C VAL A 99 -2.77 12.11 -2.29
N LEU A 100 -3.51 11.32 -3.06
CA LEU A 100 -3.95 11.66 -4.41
C LEU A 100 -5.44 11.98 -4.49
N GLN A 101 -6.31 11.12 -3.96
CA GLN A 101 -7.76 11.29 -4.06
C GLN A 101 -8.29 12.62 -3.51
N PRO A 102 -7.72 13.23 -2.45
CA PRO A 102 -8.15 14.55 -2.01
C PRO A 102 -8.03 15.64 -3.10
N HIS A 103 -7.13 15.47 -4.06
CA HIS A 103 -6.92 16.41 -5.17
C HIS A 103 -7.75 16.07 -6.41
N VAL A 104 -8.11 14.79 -6.57
CA VAL A 104 -8.87 14.29 -7.73
C VAL A 104 -10.38 14.39 -7.48
N PHE A 105 -10.81 14.13 -6.26
CA PHE A 105 -12.22 14.12 -5.84
C PHE A 105 -12.46 15.02 -4.62
N PRO A 106 -12.14 16.33 -4.68
CA PRO A 106 -12.17 17.22 -3.51
C PRO A 106 -13.57 17.39 -2.90
N ARG A 107 -14.64 17.13 -3.67
CA ARG A 107 -16.02 17.19 -3.18
C ARG A 107 -16.51 15.90 -2.54
N GLU A 108 -15.85 14.76 -2.85
CA GLU A 108 -16.27 13.44 -2.43
C GLU A 108 -15.44 12.90 -1.28
N VAL A 109 -14.18 13.33 -1.16
CA VAL A 109 -13.29 12.95 -0.05
C VAL A 109 -13.69 13.74 1.18
N ARG A 110 -14.18 13.02 2.20
CA ARG A 110 -14.69 13.59 3.45
C ARG A 110 -13.80 13.29 4.64
N TYR A 111 -12.52 13.11 4.39
CA TYR A 111 -11.50 12.84 5.42
C TYR A 111 -10.20 13.58 5.09
N ASP A 112 -9.43 13.86 6.13
CA ASP A 112 -8.03 14.25 6.04
C ASP A 112 -7.17 13.20 6.75
N ALA A 113 -6.17 12.68 6.03
CA ALA A 113 -5.33 11.59 6.50
C ALA A 113 -4.47 11.94 7.73
N LEU A 114 -4.28 13.22 8.03
CA LEU A 114 -3.40 13.71 9.09
C LEU A 114 -4.15 14.28 10.31
N THR A 115 -5.44 14.60 10.16
CA THR A 115 -6.28 15.11 11.25
C THR A 115 -7.30 14.09 11.72
N ASP A 116 -7.85 13.27 10.82
CA ASP A 116 -8.88 12.28 11.13
C ASP A 116 -8.32 10.89 11.45
N LEU A 117 -7.04 10.66 11.11
CA LEU A 117 -6.35 9.38 11.30
C LEU A 117 -4.97 9.61 11.92
N ILE A 118 -4.43 8.57 12.55
CA ILE A 118 -3.06 8.52 13.03
C ILE A 118 -2.28 7.57 12.13
N PRO A 119 -1.33 8.06 11.31
CA PRO A 119 -0.41 7.21 10.58
C PRO A 119 0.44 6.37 11.53
N VAL A 120 0.48 5.04 11.32
CA VAL A 120 1.26 4.13 12.16
C VAL A 120 2.53 3.70 11.44
N SER A 121 2.41 3.10 10.26
CA SER A 121 3.56 2.68 9.45
C SER A 121 3.14 2.36 8.02
N THR A 122 4.07 2.45 7.07
CA THR A 122 3.97 1.64 5.85
C THR A 122 4.01 0.15 6.22
N VAL A 123 3.39 -0.70 5.41
CA VAL A 123 3.40 -2.16 5.60
C VAL A 123 4.09 -2.88 4.43
N CYS A 124 4.11 -2.27 3.26
CA CYS A 124 4.91 -2.70 2.12
C CYS A 124 5.01 -1.58 1.09
N THR A 125 5.95 -1.74 0.15
CA THR A 125 6.01 -0.99 -1.11
C THR A 125 5.89 -1.96 -2.29
N TYR A 126 5.44 -1.44 -3.43
CA TYR A 126 5.20 -2.23 -4.62
C TYR A 126 5.27 -1.39 -5.88
N PRO A 127 5.78 -1.97 -6.99
CA PRO A 127 5.74 -1.34 -8.30
C PRO A 127 4.40 -1.60 -8.99
N PHE A 128 4.14 -0.79 -10.02
CA PHE A 128 3.08 -1.01 -10.99
C PHE A 128 3.61 -1.70 -12.25
N ALA A 129 2.69 -2.29 -13.01
CA ALA A 129 2.98 -2.86 -14.31
C ALA A 129 1.97 -2.38 -15.36
N PHE A 130 2.44 -2.28 -16.60
CA PHE A 130 1.62 -2.15 -17.78
C PHE A 130 1.45 -3.53 -18.41
N ALA A 131 0.23 -4.01 -18.47
CA ALA A 131 -0.10 -5.34 -18.98
C ALA A 131 -1.08 -5.27 -20.16
N VAL A 132 -0.91 -6.19 -21.11
CA VAL A 132 -1.81 -6.40 -22.25
C VAL A 132 -2.26 -7.86 -22.30
N PRO A 133 -3.34 -8.23 -23.03
CA PRO A 133 -3.65 -9.62 -23.33
C PRO A 133 -2.43 -10.31 -23.96
N ARG A 134 -2.22 -11.60 -23.64
CA ARG A 134 -1.09 -12.36 -24.20
C ARG A 134 -1.06 -12.33 -25.73
N GLU A 135 -2.23 -12.45 -26.36
CA GLU A 135 -2.39 -12.50 -27.81
C GLU A 135 -2.35 -11.12 -28.49
N HIS A 136 -2.14 -10.05 -27.72
CA HIS A 136 -2.03 -8.71 -28.26
C HIS A 136 -0.84 -8.64 -29.25
N PRO A 137 -1.00 -8.02 -30.44
CA PRO A 137 0.04 -8.00 -31.47
C PRO A 137 1.31 -7.26 -31.01
N ALA A 138 1.19 -6.23 -30.17
CA ALA A 138 2.34 -5.49 -29.64
C ALA A 138 3.10 -6.31 -28.60
N GLN A 139 4.42 -6.40 -28.79
CA GLN A 139 5.35 -7.15 -27.93
C GLN A 139 6.14 -6.24 -26.97
N SER A 140 6.00 -4.92 -27.10
CA SER A 140 6.65 -3.92 -26.26
C SER A 140 5.75 -2.70 -26.07
N LEU A 141 6.03 -1.87 -25.06
CA LEU A 141 5.25 -0.64 -24.82
C LEU A 141 5.34 0.34 -25.99
N PRO A 142 6.51 0.60 -26.63
CA PRO A 142 6.57 1.43 -27.83
C PRO A 142 5.69 0.88 -28.97
N ALA A 143 5.76 -0.42 -29.24
CA ALA A 143 4.91 -1.05 -30.25
C ALA A 143 3.40 -0.97 -29.91
N TRP A 144 3.04 -1.05 -28.61
CA TRP A 144 1.67 -0.87 -28.17
C TRP A 144 1.19 0.58 -28.39
N ILE A 145 2.04 1.57 -28.12
CA ILE A 145 1.73 2.98 -28.36
C ILE A 145 1.50 3.24 -29.85
N GLU A 146 2.35 2.73 -30.73
CA GLU A 146 2.18 2.83 -32.18
C GLU A 146 0.90 2.15 -32.65
N TRP A 147 0.65 0.92 -32.17
CA TRP A 147 -0.58 0.20 -32.46
C TRP A 147 -1.82 0.98 -32.02
N ALA A 148 -1.79 1.54 -30.80
CA ALA A 148 -2.91 2.30 -30.25
C ALA A 148 -3.21 3.57 -31.08
N ARG A 149 -2.18 4.29 -31.53
CA ARG A 149 -2.32 5.43 -32.45
C ARG A 149 -2.96 5.05 -33.77
N ALA A 150 -2.56 3.91 -34.33
CA ALA A 150 -3.05 3.44 -35.62
C ALA A 150 -4.55 3.02 -35.59
N GLN A 151 -5.13 2.79 -34.42
CA GLN A 151 -6.55 2.43 -34.32
C GLN A 151 -7.50 3.56 -34.72
N GLY A 152 -7.09 4.83 -34.60
CA GLY A 152 -7.91 5.99 -34.97
C GLY A 152 -9.22 6.13 -34.18
N ARG A 153 -9.39 5.37 -33.09
CA ARG A 153 -10.58 5.34 -32.25
C ARG A 153 -10.20 5.32 -30.77
N GLU A 154 -11.19 5.56 -29.94
CA GLU A 154 -11.05 5.45 -28.49
C GLU A 154 -10.84 3.98 -28.07
N LEU A 155 -9.90 3.75 -27.14
CA LEU A 155 -9.52 2.41 -26.69
C LEU A 155 -9.82 2.22 -25.20
N PRO A 156 -10.52 1.14 -24.80
CA PRO A 156 -10.79 0.87 -23.40
C PRO A 156 -9.54 0.35 -22.68
N TRP A 157 -9.28 0.93 -21.52
CA TRP A 157 -8.23 0.48 -20.60
C TRP A 157 -8.71 0.54 -19.17
N ALA A 158 -8.01 -0.11 -18.24
CA ALA A 158 -8.42 -0.14 -16.86
C ALA A 158 -7.26 0.02 -15.88
N SER A 159 -7.64 0.40 -14.65
CA SER A 159 -6.83 0.33 -13.44
C SER A 159 -7.71 -0.20 -12.28
N PRO A 160 -7.13 -0.54 -11.11
CA PRO A 160 -7.91 -1.08 -9.99
C PRO A 160 -8.97 -0.14 -9.42
N ALA A 161 -8.80 1.17 -9.61
CA ALA A 161 -9.74 2.17 -9.10
C ALA A 161 -9.59 3.51 -9.84
N ALA A 162 -10.70 4.22 -10.04
CA ALA A 162 -10.66 5.61 -10.48
C ALA A 162 -9.94 6.48 -9.43
N GLY A 163 -9.10 7.42 -9.90
CA GLY A 163 -8.33 8.31 -9.02
C GLY A 163 -7.22 7.63 -8.23
N SER A 164 -6.79 6.43 -8.64
CA SER A 164 -5.59 5.77 -8.09
C SER A 164 -4.34 6.19 -8.85
N SER A 165 -3.15 5.92 -8.27
CA SER A 165 -1.87 6.19 -8.94
C SER A 165 -1.78 5.53 -10.31
N PRO A 166 -2.13 4.24 -10.51
CA PRO A 166 -2.10 3.63 -11.85
C PRO A 166 -3.13 4.25 -12.82
N HIS A 167 -4.26 4.78 -12.35
CA HIS A 167 -5.16 5.57 -13.21
C HIS A 167 -4.45 6.83 -13.72
N PHE A 168 -3.75 7.56 -12.84
CA PHE A 168 -2.97 8.74 -13.24
C PHE A 168 -1.80 8.39 -14.17
N MET A 169 -1.13 7.27 -13.95
CA MET A 169 -0.09 6.78 -14.87
C MET A 169 -0.63 6.59 -16.29
N GLY A 170 -1.82 6.02 -16.43
CA GLY A 170 -2.49 5.87 -17.73
C GLY A 170 -2.84 7.21 -18.39
N ILE A 171 -3.34 8.18 -17.62
CA ILE A 171 -3.65 9.54 -18.10
C ILE A 171 -2.37 10.22 -18.59
N VAL A 172 -1.28 10.17 -17.81
CA VAL A 172 0.01 10.78 -18.17
C VAL A 172 0.59 10.12 -19.41
N LEU A 173 0.57 8.78 -19.50
CA LEU A 173 1.02 8.04 -20.68
C LEU A 173 0.21 8.41 -21.91
N ALA A 174 -1.13 8.41 -21.80
CA ALA A 174 -2.03 8.77 -22.90
C ALA A 174 -1.75 10.19 -23.43
N LYS A 175 -1.62 11.17 -22.53
CA LYS A 175 -1.31 12.56 -22.88
C LYS A 175 0.04 12.70 -23.58
N LYS A 176 1.11 12.09 -23.04
CA LYS A 176 2.45 12.15 -23.61
C LYS A 176 2.56 11.45 -24.97
N ALA A 177 1.85 10.34 -25.10
CA ALA A 177 1.86 9.55 -26.33
C ALA A 177 0.80 9.99 -27.36
N GLY A 178 -0.06 10.97 -27.07
CA GLY A 178 -1.12 11.41 -27.96
C GLY A 178 -2.16 10.31 -28.24
N LEU A 179 -2.54 9.54 -27.22
CA LEU A 179 -3.47 8.41 -27.34
C LEU A 179 -4.88 8.81 -26.91
N ASN A 180 -5.88 8.26 -27.57
CA ASN A 180 -7.28 8.38 -27.20
C ASN A 180 -7.71 7.14 -26.40
N LEU A 181 -7.65 7.24 -25.07
CA LEU A 181 -7.92 6.13 -24.14
C LEU A 181 -9.10 6.46 -23.23
N THR A 182 -10.07 5.54 -23.12
CA THR A 182 -11.18 5.62 -22.16
C THR A 182 -10.92 4.71 -20.98
N HIS A 183 -10.87 5.27 -19.78
CA HIS A 183 -10.74 4.50 -18.55
C HIS A 183 -12.06 3.83 -18.19
N ILE A 184 -12.03 2.52 -18.06
CA ILE A 184 -13.15 1.72 -17.58
C ILE A 184 -12.96 1.50 -16.08
N PRO A 185 -13.86 2.03 -15.23
CA PRO A 185 -13.72 1.93 -13.78
C PRO A 185 -14.04 0.51 -13.29
N PHE A 186 -13.12 -0.08 -12.52
CA PHE A 186 -13.31 -1.35 -11.84
C PHE A 186 -13.31 -1.19 -10.32
N ARG A 187 -13.85 -2.18 -9.62
CA ARG A 187 -13.82 -2.27 -8.15
C ARG A 187 -12.71 -3.22 -7.72
N GLY A 188 -11.46 -2.85 -7.97
CA GLY A 188 -10.27 -3.66 -7.69
C GLY A 188 -9.65 -4.29 -8.92
N ALA A 189 -8.46 -4.91 -8.75
CA ALA A 189 -7.69 -5.47 -9.85
C ALA A 189 -8.28 -6.77 -10.41
N ALA A 190 -8.78 -7.66 -9.56
CA ALA A 190 -9.20 -9.01 -9.98
C ALA A 190 -10.22 -9.01 -11.13
N PRO A 191 -11.35 -8.28 -11.10
CA PRO A 191 -12.29 -8.24 -12.22
C PRO A 191 -11.68 -7.58 -13.47
N ALA A 192 -10.84 -6.54 -13.33
CA ALA A 192 -10.18 -5.90 -14.46
C ALA A 192 -9.19 -6.83 -15.17
N VAL A 193 -8.43 -7.61 -14.42
CA VAL A 193 -7.49 -8.60 -14.94
C VAL A 193 -8.22 -9.70 -15.71
N GLN A 194 -9.39 -10.17 -15.23
CA GLN A 194 -10.21 -11.14 -15.96
C GLN A 194 -10.72 -10.56 -17.29
N ASP A 195 -11.15 -9.31 -17.31
CA ASP A 195 -11.59 -8.63 -18.51
C ASP A 195 -10.44 -8.38 -19.49
N LEU A 196 -9.24 -8.11 -18.99
CA LEU A 196 -8.05 -8.00 -19.82
C LEU A 196 -7.68 -9.33 -20.47
N ILE A 197 -7.64 -10.44 -19.70
CA ILE A 197 -7.39 -11.79 -20.22
C ILE A 197 -8.41 -12.18 -21.29
N ALA A 198 -9.67 -11.80 -21.08
CA ALA A 198 -10.74 -12.04 -22.04
C ALA A 198 -10.72 -11.11 -23.29
N GLY A 199 -9.74 -10.20 -23.40
CA GLY A 199 -9.59 -9.29 -24.54
C GLY A 199 -10.62 -8.15 -24.58
N ARG A 200 -11.36 -7.89 -23.49
CA ARG A 200 -12.34 -6.79 -23.43
C ARG A 200 -11.67 -5.43 -23.15
N LEU A 201 -10.43 -5.44 -22.69
CA LEU A 201 -9.60 -4.25 -22.46
C LEU A 201 -8.37 -4.33 -23.35
N THR A 202 -7.83 -3.19 -23.77
CA THR A 202 -6.60 -3.13 -24.57
C THR A 202 -5.34 -3.15 -23.69
N CYS A 203 -5.42 -2.60 -22.49
CA CYS A 203 -4.36 -2.67 -21.48
C CYS A 203 -4.92 -2.47 -20.07
N PHE A 204 -4.09 -2.82 -19.10
CA PHE A 204 -4.30 -2.59 -17.67
C PHE A 204 -3.03 -2.01 -17.06
N ILE A 205 -3.19 -1.01 -16.20
CA ILE A 205 -2.12 -0.50 -15.37
C ILE A 205 -2.53 -0.74 -13.91
N GLY A 206 -1.72 -1.48 -13.17
CA GLY A 206 -2.01 -1.83 -11.79
C GLY A 206 -0.80 -2.38 -11.05
N VAL A 207 -1.02 -2.88 -9.84
CA VAL A 207 0.04 -3.45 -9.02
C VAL A 207 0.66 -4.66 -9.72
N LEU A 208 2.00 -4.73 -9.76
CA LEU A 208 2.71 -5.83 -10.41
C LEU A 208 2.26 -7.20 -9.83
N GLY A 209 2.08 -7.30 -8.52
CA GLY A 209 1.62 -8.51 -7.85
C GLY A 209 0.23 -9.01 -8.30
N ASP A 210 -0.64 -8.12 -8.79
CA ASP A 210 -1.97 -8.51 -9.29
C ASP A 210 -1.93 -9.17 -10.67
N VAL A 211 -0.86 -8.95 -11.45
CA VAL A 211 -0.73 -9.39 -12.85
C VAL A 211 0.43 -10.36 -13.09
N SER A 212 1.41 -10.40 -12.19
CA SER A 212 2.66 -11.16 -12.37
C SER A 212 2.43 -12.66 -12.58
N ALA A 213 1.50 -13.26 -11.83
CA ALA A 213 1.15 -14.68 -11.96
C ALA A 213 0.54 -15.06 -13.32
N HIS A 214 0.00 -14.10 -14.06
CA HIS A 214 -0.62 -14.31 -15.38
C HIS A 214 0.35 -14.04 -16.54
N HIS A 215 1.55 -13.52 -16.26
CA HIS A 215 2.57 -13.25 -17.28
C HIS A 215 2.97 -14.52 -18.01
N GLY A 216 2.98 -14.48 -19.33
CA GLY A 216 3.28 -15.65 -20.17
C GLY A 216 2.16 -16.67 -20.31
N GLN A 217 1.08 -16.55 -19.53
CA GLN A 217 -0.10 -17.41 -19.61
C GLN A 217 -1.30 -16.71 -20.27
N GLY A 218 -1.88 -15.72 -19.60
CA GLY A 218 -3.01 -14.94 -20.10
C GLY A 218 -2.68 -13.50 -20.45
N LEU A 219 -1.58 -12.98 -19.88
CA LEU A 219 -1.13 -11.61 -20.06
C LEU A 219 0.34 -11.52 -20.48
N ARG A 220 0.70 -10.35 -21.01
CA ARG A 220 2.08 -9.94 -21.24
C ARG A 220 2.33 -8.62 -20.51
N LEU A 221 3.38 -8.58 -19.69
CA LEU A 221 3.89 -7.35 -19.11
C LEU A 221 4.75 -6.62 -20.15
N LEU A 222 4.53 -5.33 -20.33
CA LEU A 222 5.29 -4.51 -21.28
C LEU A 222 6.19 -3.48 -20.60
N ALA A 223 5.90 -3.11 -19.35
CA ALA A 223 6.73 -2.22 -18.55
C ALA A 223 6.43 -2.39 -17.05
N VAL A 224 7.40 -2.03 -16.21
CA VAL A 224 7.25 -1.92 -14.74
C VAL A 224 7.69 -0.54 -14.26
N SER A 225 7.13 -0.08 -13.12
CA SER A 225 7.41 1.25 -12.57
C SER A 225 8.59 1.30 -11.59
N SER A 226 9.17 0.16 -11.27
CA SER A 226 10.31 0.06 -10.34
C SER A 226 11.56 0.77 -10.87
N ALA A 227 12.46 1.17 -9.97
CA ALA A 227 13.71 1.85 -10.32
C ALA A 227 14.66 0.98 -11.19
N ALA A 228 14.56 -0.34 -11.03
CA ALA A 228 15.28 -1.33 -11.85
C ALA A 228 14.31 -2.40 -12.31
N ARG A 229 14.72 -3.20 -13.31
CA ARG A 229 13.94 -4.35 -13.76
C ARG A 229 13.73 -5.34 -12.61
N ASN A 230 12.55 -5.95 -12.58
CA ASN A 230 12.25 -6.98 -11.60
C ASN A 230 13.06 -8.25 -11.92
N PRO A 231 13.80 -8.84 -10.96
CA PRO A 231 14.62 -10.04 -11.21
C PRO A 231 13.84 -11.26 -11.71
N ARG A 232 12.53 -11.36 -11.40
CA ARG A 232 11.67 -12.44 -11.89
C ARG A 232 11.19 -12.21 -13.34
N PHE A 233 11.28 -10.98 -13.81
CA PHE A 233 10.87 -10.56 -15.16
C PHE A 233 11.98 -9.73 -15.81
N PRO A 234 13.19 -10.29 -16.02
CA PRO A 234 14.37 -9.54 -16.48
C PRO A 234 14.21 -8.97 -17.89
N ASP A 235 13.33 -9.55 -18.69
CA ASP A 235 13.02 -9.09 -20.03
C ASP A 235 12.01 -7.94 -20.09
N VAL A 236 11.33 -7.63 -18.95
CA VAL A 236 10.36 -6.54 -18.87
C VAL A 236 11.10 -5.25 -18.47
N PRO A 237 11.17 -4.24 -19.36
CA PRO A 237 11.86 -3.00 -19.07
C PRO A 237 11.09 -2.13 -18.06
N THR A 238 11.80 -1.19 -17.44
CA THR A 238 11.17 -0.15 -16.64
C THR A 238 10.59 0.96 -17.55
N PHE A 239 9.61 1.71 -17.02
CA PHE A 239 9.11 2.89 -17.74
C PHE A 239 10.22 3.91 -18.02
N ALA A 240 11.21 4.05 -17.12
CA ALA A 240 12.35 4.95 -17.32
C ALA A 240 13.23 4.52 -18.49
N GLU A 241 13.53 3.22 -18.64
CA GLU A 241 14.27 2.68 -19.79
C GLU A 241 13.55 2.94 -21.13
N LEU A 242 12.22 3.08 -21.08
CA LEU A 242 11.36 3.35 -22.24
C LEU A 242 11.12 4.85 -22.51
N GLY A 243 11.83 5.75 -21.81
CA GLY A 243 11.70 7.20 -21.98
C GLY A 243 10.54 7.84 -21.19
N HIS A 244 9.97 7.13 -20.23
CA HIS A 244 8.89 7.61 -19.38
C HIS A 244 9.29 7.65 -17.89
N PRO A 245 10.35 8.38 -17.48
CA PRO A 245 10.84 8.39 -16.10
C PRO A 245 9.81 8.90 -15.09
N ASP A 246 8.86 9.73 -15.51
CA ASP A 246 7.79 10.25 -14.63
C ASP A 246 6.81 9.15 -14.18
N LEU A 247 6.77 8.01 -14.88
CA LEU A 247 5.96 6.85 -14.55
C LEU A 247 6.72 5.84 -13.68
N ASN A 248 7.98 6.12 -13.35
CA ASN A 248 8.81 5.27 -12.50
C ASN A 248 8.56 5.61 -11.04
N LYS A 249 7.51 5.02 -10.47
CA LYS A 249 7.09 5.26 -9.07
C LYS A 249 6.60 3.97 -8.45
N ASP A 250 7.14 3.67 -7.27
CA ASP A 250 6.56 2.68 -6.37
C ASP A 250 5.51 3.34 -5.48
N GLU A 251 4.52 2.57 -5.08
CA GLU A 251 3.53 2.97 -4.09
C GLU A 251 3.64 2.11 -2.84
N TRP A 252 2.93 2.48 -1.78
CA TRP A 252 2.93 1.77 -0.52
C TRP A 252 1.48 1.51 -0.04
N PHE A 253 1.31 0.41 0.72
CA PHE A 253 0.20 0.28 1.66
C PHE A 253 0.63 0.80 3.03
N GLY A 254 -0.28 1.48 3.71
CA GLY A 254 -0.08 2.00 5.05
C GLY A 254 -1.11 1.51 6.04
N ALA A 255 -0.71 1.37 7.30
CA ALA A 255 -1.56 1.11 8.44
C ALA A 255 -1.81 2.41 9.21
N LEU A 256 -3.08 2.72 9.48
CA LEU A 256 -3.51 3.91 10.21
C LEU A 256 -4.56 3.52 11.26
N LEU A 257 -4.70 4.36 12.28
CA LEU A 257 -5.71 4.23 13.34
C LEU A 257 -6.61 5.48 13.36
N PRO A 258 -7.81 5.43 13.97
CA PRO A 258 -8.64 6.61 14.17
C PRO A 258 -7.90 7.69 14.97
N ALA A 259 -8.18 8.97 14.68
CA ALA A 259 -7.69 10.08 15.49
C ALA A 259 -8.11 9.91 16.96
N GLY A 260 -7.22 10.31 17.88
CA GLY A 260 -7.46 10.13 19.32
C GLY A 260 -7.06 8.77 19.87
N THR A 261 -6.59 7.82 19.07
CA THR A 261 -6.06 6.54 19.59
C THR A 261 -4.86 6.80 20.53
N PRO A 262 -4.85 6.22 21.74
CA PRO A 262 -3.78 6.45 22.71
C PRO A 262 -2.38 6.12 22.17
N ALA A 263 -1.41 6.99 22.45
CA ALA A 263 -0.03 6.83 21.98
C ALA A 263 0.63 5.48 22.30
N PRO A 264 0.39 4.84 23.47
CA PRO A 264 0.91 3.50 23.73
C PRO A 264 0.41 2.44 22.75
N ILE A 265 -0.85 2.53 22.30
CA ILE A 265 -1.45 1.61 21.31
C ILE A 265 -0.81 1.83 19.94
N VAL A 266 -0.63 3.08 19.53
CA VAL A 266 0.06 3.45 18.27
C VAL A 266 1.48 2.89 18.24
N THR A 267 2.23 3.08 19.35
CA THR A 267 3.60 2.57 19.50
C THR A 267 3.63 1.04 19.45
N ALA A 268 2.69 0.38 20.13
CA ALA A 268 2.61 -1.09 20.16
C ALA A 268 2.31 -1.66 18.76
N LEU A 269 1.35 -1.08 18.03
CA LEU A 269 1.03 -1.50 16.65
C LEU A 269 2.21 -1.26 15.71
N HIS A 270 2.87 -0.10 15.79
CA HIS A 270 4.06 0.21 15.00
C HIS A 270 5.17 -0.82 15.25
N GLY A 271 5.48 -1.12 16.52
CA GLY A 271 6.48 -2.12 16.90
C GLY A 271 6.14 -3.51 16.39
N ALA A 272 4.87 -3.92 16.49
CA ALA A 272 4.39 -5.22 16.02
C ALA A 272 4.47 -5.33 14.48
N ILE A 273 4.10 -4.30 13.73
CA ILE A 273 4.23 -4.25 12.27
C ILE A 273 5.71 -4.36 11.87
N ARG A 274 6.62 -3.61 12.50
CA ARG A 274 8.05 -3.68 12.22
C ARG A 274 8.64 -5.05 12.50
N ALA A 275 8.29 -5.64 13.63
CA ALA A 275 8.74 -6.98 13.99
C ALA A 275 8.25 -8.04 12.99
N ALA A 276 6.97 -7.96 12.59
CA ALA A 276 6.40 -8.84 11.58
C ALA A 276 7.11 -8.70 10.21
N ALA A 277 7.32 -7.47 9.75
CA ALA A 277 7.96 -7.18 8.45
C ALA A 277 9.41 -7.65 8.38
N ALA A 278 10.12 -7.69 9.53
CA ALA A 278 11.52 -8.09 9.59
C ALA A 278 11.73 -9.61 9.63
N THR A 279 10.66 -10.42 9.70
CA THR A 279 10.80 -11.87 9.71
C THR A 279 11.16 -12.41 8.33
N PRO A 280 12.09 -13.41 8.22
CA PRO A 280 12.44 -14.02 6.94
C PRO A 280 11.24 -14.57 6.18
N GLU A 281 10.26 -15.12 6.90
CA GLU A 281 9.02 -15.67 6.34
C GLU A 281 8.14 -14.57 5.72
N MET A 282 8.06 -13.38 6.36
CA MET A 282 7.31 -12.25 5.81
C MET A 282 8.00 -11.68 4.58
N ILE A 283 9.31 -11.49 4.64
CA ILE A 283 10.11 -11.01 3.50
C ILE A 283 9.91 -11.95 2.31
N ALA A 284 10.12 -13.27 2.49
CA ALA A 284 9.94 -14.25 1.42
C ALA A 284 8.49 -14.33 0.91
N ALA A 285 7.48 -14.14 1.78
CA ALA A 285 6.08 -14.11 1.36
C ALA A 285 5.77 -12.87 0.50
N MET A 286 6.29 -11.70 0.89
CA MET A 286 6.14 -10.46 0.15
C MET A 286 6.84 -10.51 -1.21
N GLU A 287 8.09 -10.96 -1.27
CA GLU A 287 8.87 -11.07 -2.51
C GLU A 287 8.20 -11.99 -3.54
N ARG A 288 7.62 -13.13 -3.08
CA ARG A 288 6.85 -14.02 -3.98
C ARG A 288 5.66 -13.34 -4.63
N LEU A 289 5.14 -12.28 -4.03
CA LEU A 289 3.97 -11.52 -4.47
C LEU A 289 4.36 -10.18 -5.12
N GLU A 290 5.66 -9.94 -5.37
CA GLU A 290 6.20 -8.71 -5.94
C GLU A 290 6.05 -7.47 -5.02
N TYR A 291 6.06 -7.68 -3.70
CA TYR A 291 6.10 -6.61 -2.70
C TYR A 291 7.43 -6.60 -1.96
N ALA A 292 7.84 -5.42 -1.49
CA ALA A 292 8.91 -5.30 -0.52
C ALA A 292 8.31 -5.04 0.88
N ALA A 293 8.70 -5.85 1.86
CA ALA A 293 8.31 -5.66 3.26
C ALA A 293 9.03 -4.42 3.81
N THR A 294 8.42 -3.25 3.69
CA THR A 294 8.98 -1.96 4.13
C THR A 294 8.14 -1.36 5.24
N THR A 295 8.80 -0.80 6.24
CA THR A 295 8.12 -0.12 7.35
C THR A 295 8.70 1.28 7.53
N SER A 296 7.88 2.18 8.07
CA SER A 296 8.34 3.51 8.43
C SER A 296 9.22 3.46 9.69
N GLU A 297 10.19 4.34 9.79
CA GLU A 297 11.07 4.45 10.96
C GLU A 297 10.28 4.76 12.24
N SER A 298 9.28 5.64 12.11
CA SER A 298 8.37 6.00 13.18
C SER A 298 7.01 6.43 12.63
N PRO A 299 5.94 6.49 13.45
CA PRO A 299 4.66 7.08 13.07
C PRO A 299 4.80 8.53 12.59
N ALA A 300 5.67 9.32 13.19
CA ALA A 300 5.94 10.71 12.80
C ALA A 300 6.60 10.78 11.40
N ALA A 301 7.57 9.92 11.12
CA ALA A 301 8.19 9.83 9.80
C ALA A 301 7.17 9.43 8.72
N PHE A 302 6.21 8.56 9.07
CA PHE A 302 5.15 8.18 8.15
C PHE A 302 4.15 9.34 7.90
N ALA A 303 3.79 10.07 8.94
CA ALA A 303 2.95 11.27 8.80
C ALA A 303 3.62 12.32 7.90
N GLU A 304 4.93 12.54 8.05
CA GLU A 304 5.69 13.46 7.21
C GLU A 304 5.78 12.99 5.76
N ARG A 305 5.94 11.69 5.53
CA ARG A 305 5.87 11.10 4.18
C ARG A 305 4.52 11.38 3.52
N ILE A 306 3.40 11.15 4.23
CA ILE A 306 2.05 11.42 3.72
C ILE A 306 1.91 12.91 3.36
N ARG A 307 2.39 13.83 4.21
CA ARG A 307 2.32 15.28 3.97
C ARG A 307 3.07 15.65 2.69
N ARG A 308 4.33 15.23 2.58
CA ARG A 308 5.16 15.52 1.41
C ARG A 308 4.57 14.95 0.12
N GLU A 309 4.15 13.67 0.14
CA GLU A 309 3.57 13.04 -1.05
C GLU A 309 2.23 13.69 -1.45
N ARG A 310 1.41 14.15 -0.48
CA ARG A 310 0.19 14.91 -0.76
C ARG A 310 0.48 16.21 -1.50
N ASP A 311 1.50 16.95 -1.06
CA ASP A 311 1.90 18.21 -1.71
C ASP A 311 2.46 17.96 -3.13
N ASP A 312 3.23 16.90 -3.31
CA ASP A 312 3.70 16.47 -4.63
C ASP A 312 2.54 16.12 -5.57
N TRP A 313 1.55 15.35 -5.09
CA TRP A 313 0.39 15.00 -5.89
C TRP A 313 -0.49 16.21 -6.22
N ALA A 314 -0.63 17.19 -5.31
CA ALA A 314 -1.31 18.45 -5.59
C ALA A 314 -0.71 19.16 -6.81
N ARG A 315 0.63 19.18 -6.90
CA ARG A 315 1.35 19.76 -8.05
C ARG A 315 1.13 18.92 -9.32
N ILE A 316 1.31 17.61 -9.25
CA ILE A 316 1.15 16.68 -10.40
C ILE A 316 -0.25 16.76 -10.98
N VAL A 317 -1.30 16.76 -10.15
CA VAL A 317 -2.69 16.86 -10.60
C VAL A 317 -2.94 18.20 -11.33
N ARG A 318 -2.46 19.31 -10.79
CA ARG A 318 -2.58 20.62 -11.47
C ARG A 318 -1.87 20.63 -12.84
N GLU A 319 -0.64 20.13 -12.89
CA GLU A 319 0.16 20.12 -14.12
C GLU A 319 -0.36 19.14 -15.17
N SER A 320 -1.02 18.06 -14.76
CA SER A 320 -1.65 17.10 -15.68
C SER A 320 -2.79 17.68 -16.50
N GLY A 321 -3.41 18.77 -16.01
CA GLY A 321 -4.64 19.33 -16.57
C GLY A 321 -5.87 18.44 -16.32
N PHE A 322 -5.76 17.45 -15.44
CA PHE A 322 -6.89 16.63 -15.02
C PHE A 322 -7.96 17.52 -14.39
N ARG A 323 -9.18 17.37 -14.86
CA ARG A 323 -10.35 17.99 -14.24
C ARG A 323 -11.17 16.87 -13.60
N PRO A 324 -11.49 16.98 -12.29
CA PRO A 324 -12.44 16.06 -11.67
C PRO A 324 -13.73 16.04 -12.51
N GLU A 325 -14.25 14.87 -12.79
CA GLU A 325 -15.58 14.75 -13.37
C GLU A 325 -16.59 15.29 -12.37
N ASN A 326 -17.48 16.19 -12.84
CA ASN A 326 -18.51 16.85 -12.03
C ASN A 326 -19.61 15.86 -11.64
#